data_c9e1f7f85f71d1033e1e8c2d3f2048ce
#
_entry.id   c9e1f7f85f71d1033e1e8c2d3f2048ce
#
_cell.length_a   1.000
_cell.length_b   1.000
_cell.length_c   1.000
_cell.angle_alpha   90.00
_cell.angle_beta   90.00
_cell.angle_gamma   90.00
#
_symmetry.space_group_name_H-M   'P 1'
#
loop_
_entity.id
_entity.type
_entity.pdbx_description
1 polymer ?
#
loop_
_entity_poly.entity_id
_entity_poly.type
_entity_poly.pdbx_seq_one_letter_code
_entity_poly.pdbx_strand_id
1 'polypeptide(L)'
;MKLTKDADKMICCIYKTFLQRRKSGISKSSAKQFSDDYFQSDKQFSSWLPDDVDDTLLEIGRAGLVAVYLGGNFDLTDSGIIYMENRFKNGLNEVLDFISKLIP
;
A
#
# COMPACT_ATOMS: atom_id res chain seq x y z
N MET A 1 -4.29 14.15 -7.66
CA MET A 1 -3.35 13.91 -6.53
C MET A 1 -1.99 13.53 -7.10
N LYS A 2 -0.96 14.21 -6.64
CA LYS A 2 0.41 13.89 -7.06
C LYS A 2 1.17 13.24 -5.91
N LEU A 3 1.72 12.07 -6.17
CA LEU A 3 2.55 11.32 -5.22
C LEU A 3 3.98 11.23 -5.78
N THR A 4 4.98 11.18 -4.90
CA THR A 4 6.32 10.82 -5.34
C THR A 4 6.30 9.39 -5.91
N LYS A 5 7.34 9.05 -6.67
CA LYS A 5 7.46 7.68 -7.22
C LYS A 5 7.47 6.63 -6.10
N ASP A 6 8.15 6.93 -5.00
CA ASP A 6 8.22 6.03 -3.86
C ASP A 6 6.86 5.85 -3.20
N ALA A 7 6.11 6.94 -3.00
CA ALA A 7 4.77 6.89 -2.43
C ALA A 7 3.81 6.12 -3.35
N ASP A 8 3.92 6.32 -4.65
CA ASP A 8 3.11 5.61 -5.63
C ASP A 8 3.39 4.11 -5.58
N LYS A 9 4.66 3.72 -5.54
CA LYS A 9 5.05 2.32 -5.39
C LYS A 9 4.50 1.74 -4.10
N MET A 10 4.62 2.47 -2.99
CA MET A 10 4.17 1.99 -1.69
C MET A 10 2.66 1.74 -1.66
N ILE A 11 1.85 2.69 -2.13
CA ILE A 11 0.39 2.51 -2.11
C ILE A 11 -0.04 1.39 -3.05
N CYS A 12 0.62 1.21 -4.18
CA CYS A 12 0.33 0.10 -5.07
C CYS A 12 0.59 -1.25 -4.40
N CYS A 13 1.68 -1.37 -3.66
CA CYS A 13 1.99 -2.62 -2.94
C CYS A 13 1.03 -2.89 -1.80
N ILE A 14 0.63 -1.85 -1.07
CA ILE A 14 -0.38 -1.98 0.00
C ILE A 14 -1.71 -2.43 -0.60
N TYR A 15 -2.15 -1.81 -1.67
CA TYR A 15 -3.40 -2.17 -2.34
C TYR A 15 -3.37 -3.58 -2.90
N LYS A 16 -2.23 -3.98 -3.50
CA LYS A 16 -2.04 -5.37 -3.96
C LYS A 16 -2.28 -6.36 -2.82
N THR A 17 -1.66 -6.11 -1.67
CA THR A 17 -1.81 -6.99 -0.50
C THR A 17 -3.26 -7.04 -0.03
N PHE A 18 -3.93 -5.88 0.02
CA PHE A 18 -5.35 -5.81 0.34
C PHE A 18 -6.18 -6.70 -0.58
N LEU A 19 -5.97 -6.58 -1.90
CA LEU A 19 -6.73 -7.38 -2.88
C LEU A 19 -6.44 -8.88 -2.74
N GLN A 20 -5.18 -9.26 -2.50
CA GLN A 20 -4.81 -10.65 -2.28
C GLN A 20 -5.49 -11.22 -1.05
N ARG A 21 -5.56 -10.45 0.04
CA ARG A 21 -6.24 -10.86 1.26
C ARG A 21 -7.74 -11.05 1.01
N ARG A 22 -8.36 -10.12 0.28
CA ARG A 22 -9.78 -10.23 -0.09
C ARG A 22 -10.05 -11.49 -0.90
N LYS A 23 -9.18 -11.77 -1.87
CA LYS A 23 -9.30 -12.96 -2.71
C LYS A 23 -9.18 -14.24 -1.89
N SER A 24 -8.40 -14.21 -0.82
CA SER A 24 -8.25 -15.35 0.11
C SER A 24 -9.41 -15.50 1.10
N GLY A 25 -10.41 -14.64 1.03
CA GLY A 25 -11.58 -14.72 1.91
C GLY A 25 -11.48 -13.91 3.19
N ILE A 26 -10.46 -13.05 3.33
CA ILE A 26 -10.33 -12.19 4.50
C ILE A 26 -11.33 -11.03 4.37
N SER A 27 -12.01 -10.68 5.48
CA SER A 27 -13.00 -9.60 5.47
C SER A 27 -12.36 -8.28 5.08
N LYS A 28 -13.17 -7.34 4.57
CA LYS A 28 -12.68 -6.02 4.18
C LYS A 28 -12.00 -5.31 5.35
N SER A 29 -12.61 -5.31 6.52
CA SER A 29 -12.05 -4.59 7.67
C SER A 29 -10.73 -5.21 8.14
N SER A 30 -10.59 -6.52 8.10
CA SER A 30 -9.32 -7.19 8.45
C SER A 30 -8.28 -7.01 7.36
N ALA A 31 -8.68 -7.05 6.10
CA ALA A 31 -7.75 -6.91 4.97
C ALA A 31 -7.12 -5.52 4.90
N LYS A 32 -7.77 -4.51 5.47
CA LYS A 32 -7.28 -3.12 5.50
C LYS A 32 -6.21 -2.89 6.57
N GLN A 33 -6.05 -3.80 7.53
CA GLN A 33 -5.16 -3.61 8.68
C GLN A 33 -3.77 -4.14 8.37
N PHE A 34 -2.75 -3.32 8.63
CA PHE A 34 -1.35 -3.65 8.39
C PHE A 34 -0.55 -3.41 9.66
N SER A 35 0.37 -4.33 9.95
CA SER A 35 1.26 -4.18 11.10
C SER A 35 2.50 -3.37 10.73
N ASP A 36 3.22 -2.89 11.76
CA ASP A 36 4.41 -2.06 11.58
C ASP A 36 5.56 -2.80 10.88
N ASP A 37 5.55 -4.13 10.91
CA ASP A 37 6.60 -4.94 10.28
C ASP A 37 6.28 -5.33 8.82
N TYR A 38 5.17 -4.85 8.28
CA TYR A 38 4.75 -5.22 6.91
C TYR A 38 5.86 -4.98 5.88
N PHE A 39 6.50 -3.80 5.93
CA PHE A 39 7.51 -3.46 4.92
C PHE A 39 8.79 -4.26 5.07
N GLN A 40 9.10 -4.74 6.26
CA GLN A 40 10.30 -5.57 6.49
C GLN A 40 10.16 -6.94 5.83
N SER A 41 8.94 -7.45 5.74
CA SER A 41 8.65 -8.76 5.15
C SER A 41 8.38 -8.69 3.64
N ASP A 42 8.24 -7.49 3.08
CA ASP A 42 7.94 -7.30 1.65
C ASP A 42 9.23 -7.05 0.88
N LYS A 43 9.48 -7.85 -0.15
CA LYS A 43 10.69 -7.76 -0.97
C LYS A 43 10.90 -6.39 -1.60
N GLN A 44 9.81 -5.66 -1.86
CA GLN A 44 9.88 -4.35 -2.50
C GLN A 44 10.52 -3.30 -1.59
N PHE A 45 10.47 -3.51 -0.28
CA PHE A 45 10.89 -2.49 0.70
C PHE A 45 12.00 -2.95 1.64
N SER A 46 12.35 -4.25 1.62
CA SER A 46 13.33 -4.80 2.57
C SER A 46 14.71 -4.17 2.44
N SER A 47 15.04 -3.63 1.26
CA SER A 47 16.32 -2.94 1.02
C SER A 47 16.26 -1.43 1.24
N TRP A 48 15.08 -0.88 1.55
CA TRP A 48 14.93 0.54 1.79
C TRP A 48 15.49 0.90 3.17
N LEU A 49 16.01 2.11 3.29
CA LEU A 49 16.38 2.65 4.61
C LEU A 49 15.11 2.83 5.45
N PRO A 50 15.14 2.51 6.75
CA PRO A 50 13.94 2.63 7.60
C PRO A 50 13.33 4.04 7.58
N ASP A 51 14.15 5.08 7.59
CA ASP A 51 13.66 6.46 7.54
C ASP A 51 12.89 6.74 6.25
N ASP A 52 13.33 6.17 5.14
CA ASP A 52 12.65 6.37 3.85
C ASP A 52 11.30 5.66 3.83
N VAL A 53 11.19 4.49 4.45
CA VAL A 53 9.92 3.79 4.60
C VAL A 53 8.95 4.64 5.43
N ASP A 54 9.42 5.16 6.57
CA ASP A 54 8.58 5.96 7.46
C ASP A 54 8.12 7.26 6.78
N ASP A 55 9.04 7.96 6.13
CA ASP A 55 8.72 9.21 5.44
C ASP A 55 7.71 8.98 4.31
N THR A 56 7.87 7.89 3.57
CA THR A 56 6.97 7.57 2.47
C THR A 56 5.58 7.19 2.98
N LEU A 57 5.53 6.42 4.07
CA LEU A 57 4.25 6.06 4.70
C LEU A 57 3.52 7.32 5.20
N LEU A 58 4.25 8.26 5.80
CA LEU A 58 3.66 9.53 6.22
C LEU A 58 3.17 10.37 5.05
N GLU A 59 3.85 10.31 3.91
CA GLU A 59 3.39 11.01 2.70
C GLU A 59 2.02 10.50 2.26
N ILE A 60 1.85 9.17 2.14
CA ILE A 60 0.54 8.63 1.74
C ILE A 60 -0.50 8.78 2.85
N GLY A 61 -0.07 8.87 4.09
CA GLY A 61 -0.95 9.21 5.22
C GLY A 61 -1.49 10.63 5.11
N ARG A 62 -0.64 11.60 4.80
CA ARG A 62 -1.06 12.99 4.59
C ARG A 62 -1.99 13.13 3.39
N ALA A 63 -1.83 12.27 2.39
CA ALA A 63 -2.72 12.23 1.23
C ALA A 63 -4.07 11.57 1.54
N GLY A 64 -4.24 11.01 2.74
CA GLY A 64 -5.50 10.38 3.15
C GLY A 64 -5.67 8.95 2.66
N LEU A 65 -4.64 8.35 2.07
CA LEU A 65 -4.74 7.00 1.49
C LEU A 65 -4.55 5.92 2.55
N VAL A 66 -3.83 6.22 3.62
CA VAL A 66 -3.68 5.35 4.79
C VAL A 66 -3.88 6.17 6.05
N ALA A 67 -4.20 5.49 7.16
CA ALA A 67 -4.23 6.07 8.50
C ALA A 67 -3.12 5.40 9.30
N VAL A 68 -2.17 6.20 9.81
CA VAL A 68 -1.02 5.70 10.54
C VAL A 68 -1.24 5.91 12.04
N TYR A 69 -1.01 4.87 12.84
CA TYR A 69 -1.21 4.90 14.28
C TYR A 69 0.13 4.92 15.01
N LEU A 70 0.10 5.28 16.29
CA LEU A 70 1.27 5.17 17.16
C LEU A 70 1.78 3.74 17.15
N GLY A 71 3.12 3.59 17.06
CA GLY A 71 3.74 2.27 16.96
C GLY A 71 3.93 1.77 15.54
N GLY A 72 3.38 2.50 14.54
CA GLY A 72 3.65 2.20 13.14
C GLY A 72 2.65 1.29 12.44
N ASN A 73 1.65 0.77 13.15
CA ASN A 73 0.55 0.06 12.48
C ASN A 73 -0.23 1.05 11.63
N PHE A 74 -0.82 0.57 10.54
CA PHE A 74 -1.59 1.46 9.67
C PHE A 74 -2.74 0.71 9.00
N ASP A 75 -3.75 1.48 8.58
CA ASP A 75 -4.88 0.96 7.81
C ASP A 75 -4.90 1.59 6.44
N LEU A 76 -5.25 0.78 5.42
CA LEU A 76 -5.64 1.30 4.12
C LEU A 76 -7.03 1.93 4.30
N THR A 77 -7.18 3.22 3.98
CA THR A 77 -8.45 3.92 4.16
C THR A 77 -9.42 3.61 3.03
N ASP A 78 -10.71 3.87 3.25
CA ASP A 78 -11.67 3.79 2.16
C ASP A 78 -11.34 4.77 1.04
N SER A 79 -10.84 5.96 1.38
CA SER A 79 -10.36 6.91 0.35
C SER A 79 -9.22 6.34 -0.45
N GLY A 80 -8.30 5.63 0.20
CA GLY A 80 -7.21 4.93 -0.48
C GLY A 80 -7.71 3.84 -1.41
N ILE A 81 -8.68 3.06 -0.96
CA ILE A 81 -9.29 2.02 -1.80
C ILE A 81 -9.95 2.64 -3.02
N ILE A 82 -10.76 3.68 -2.83
CA ILE A 82 -11.46 4.35 -3.93
C ILE A 82 -10.46 4.92 -4.94
N TYR A 83 -9.42 5.59 -4.45
CA TYR A 83 -8.38 6.14 -5.31
C TYR A 83 -7.74 5.05 -6.19
N MET A 84 -7.45 3.90 -5.58
CA MET A 84 -6.80 2.80 -6.30
C MET A 84 -7.78 2.07 -7.23
N GLU A 85 -9.06 1.94 -6.83
CA GLU A 85 -10.09 1.35 -7.71
C GLU A 85 -10.30 2.19 -8.97
N ASN A 86 -10.26 3.51 -8.83
CA ASN A 86 -10.38 4.41 -9.98
C ASN A 86 -9.17 4.31 -10.91
N ARG A 87 -8.00 4.00 -10.35
CA ARG A 87 -6.77 3.86 -11.11
C ARG A 87 -6.64 2.48 -11.77
N PHE A 88 -6.99 1.42 -11.05
CA PHE A 88 -6.84 0.03 -11.49
C PHE A 88 -8.20 -0.64 -11.57
N LYS A 89 -8.95 -0.31 -12.60
CA LYS A 89 -10.35 -0.75 -12.75
C LYS A 89 -10.49 -2.26 -12.96
N ASN A 90 -9.43 -2.93 -13.43
CA ASN A 90 -9.42 -4.36 -13.70
C ASN A 90 -8.86 -5.20 -12.52
N GLY A 91 -8.60 -4.56 -11.38
CA GLY A 91 -8.29 -5.25 -10.14
C GLY A 91 -6.86 -5.76 -10.03
N LEU A 92 -6.72 -6.92 -9.38
CA LEU A 92 -5.41 -7.43 -8.93
C LEU A 92 -4.42 -7.64 -10.08
N ASN A 93 -4.86 -8.20 -11.19
CA ASN A 93 -3.94 -8.48 -12.31
C ASN A 93 -3.33 -7.19 -12.87
N GLU A 94 -4.11 -6.12 -12.95
CA GLU A 94 -3.62 -4.83 -13.43
C GLU A 94 -2.60 -4.23 -12.47
N VAL A 95 -2.86 -4.33 -11.16
CA VAL A 95 -1.93 -3.84 -10.13
C VAL A 95 -0.63 -4.61 -10.18
N LEU A 96 -0.69 -5.95 -10.28
CA LEU A 96 0.50 -6.79 -10.35
C LEU A 96 1.33 -6.46 -11.60
N ASP A 97 0.68 -6.26 -12.74
CA ASP A 97 1.37 -5.87 -13.97
C ASP A 97 2.07 -4.52 -13.81
N PHE A 98 1.39 -3.56 -13.20
CA PHE A 98 1.97 -2.25 -12.96
C PHE A 98 3.20 -2.33 -12.04
N ILE A 99 3.09 -3.07 -10.94
CA ILE A 99 4.19 -3.23 -9.98
C ILE A 99 5.39 -3.89 -10.65
N SER A 100 5.16 -4.88 -11.52
CA SER A 100 6.25 -5.58 -12.20
C SER A 100 7.09 -4.65 -13.06
N LYS A 101 6.51 -3.55 -13.53
CA LYS A 101 7.21 -2.55 -14.35
C LYS A 101 7.99 -1.54 -13.52
N LEU A 102 7.77 -1.50 -12.21
CA LEU A 102 8.50 -0.61 -11.29
C LEU A 102 9.81 -1.23 -10.79
N ILE A 103 10.02 -2.52 -11.03
CA ILE A 103 11.22 -3.23 -10.60
C ILE A 103 12.25 -3.09 -11.71
N PRO A 104 13.43 -2.53 -11.40
CA PRO A 104 14.50 -2.42 -12.41
C PRO A 104 15.03 -3.78 -12.85
#